data_6b00483ab2085cc7b233ac52c33958d3
#
_entry.id   6b00483ab2085cc7b233ac52c33958d3
#
_cell.length_a   1.000
_cell.length_b   1.000
_cell.length_c   1.000
_cell.angle_alpha   90.00
_cell.angle_beta   90.00
_cell.angle_gamma   90.00
#
_symmetry.space_group_name_H-M   'P 1'
#
loop_
_entity.id
_entity.type
_entity.pdbx_description
1 polymer ?
#
loop_
_entity_poly.entity_id
_entity_poly.type
_entity_poly.pdbx_seq_one_letter_code
_entity_poly.pdbx_strand_id
1 'polypeptide(L)' 'MERIRAEFLEMPGMSLKIEQVQRLCGVEREACKAVLDALVALKFLHMKADGAYARLIA' A
#
# COMPACT_ATOMS: atom_id res chain seq x y z
N MET A 1 4.86 -6.46 6.29
CA MET A 1 3.83 -6.68 5.25
C MET A 1 2.43 -6.82 5.82
N GLU A 2 2.29 -7.57 6.90
CA GLU A 2 0.98 -7.84 7.50
C GLU A 2 0.23 -6.57 7.90
N ARG A 3 0.93 -5.62 8.49
CA ARG A 3 0.29 -4.40 8.95
C ARG A 3 -0.26 -3.55 7.80
N ILE A 4 0.52 -3.41 6.74
CA ILE A 4 0.08 -2.64 5.57
C ILE A 4 -1.12 -3.31 4.92
N ARG A 5 -1.04 -4.61 4.75
CA ARG A 5 -2.12 -5.39 4.15
C ARG A 5 -3.38 -5.31 4.99
N ALA A 6 -3.23 -5.42 6.32
CA ALA A 6 -4.37 -5.36 7.23
C ALA A 6 -5.09 -4.01 7.15
N GLU A 7 -4.34 -2.91 7.06
CA GLU A 7 -4.95 -1.58 6.95
C GLU A 7 -5.79 -1.47 5.69
N PHE A 8 -5.28 -1.97 4.57
CA PHE A 8 -6.05 -1.94 3.33
C PHE A 8 -7.26 -2.86 3.38
N LEU A 9 -7.17 -3.97 4.10
CA LEU A 9 -8.31 -4.87 4.26
C LEU A 9 -9.42 -4.25 5.09
N GLU A 10 -9.05 -3.50 6.12
CA GLU A 10 -10.04 -2.83 6.97
C GLU A 10 -10.73 -1.67 6.27
N MET A 11 -10.02 -1.00 5.38
CA MET A 11 -10.54 0.17 4.68
C MET A 11 -10.34 0.02 3.16
N PRO A 12 -11.14 -0.80 2.52
CA PRO A 12 -10.93 -1.12 1.11
C PRO A 12 -11.04 0.06 0.15
N GLY A 13 -11.72 1.13 0.57
CA GLY A 13 -11.79 2.34 -0.24
C GLY A 13 -10.64 3.31 -0.02
N MET A 14 -9.71 2.98 0.87
CA MET A 14 -8.60 3.85 1.21
C MET A 14 -7.53 3.84 0.12
N SER A 15 -6.91 4.99 -0.10
CA SER A 15 -5.71 5.08 -0.92
C SER A 15 -4.64 5.83 -0.14
N LEU A 16 -3.41 5.35 -0.22
CA LEU A 16 -2.29 5.90 0.54
C LEU A 16 -1.08 6.10 -0.36
N LYS A 17 -0.40 7.21 -0.16
CA LYS A 17 0.89 7.44 -0.80
C LYS A 17 1.98 6.80 0.06
N ILE A 18 3.15 6.58 -0.54
CA ILE A 18 4.24 5.91 0.16
C ILE A 18 4.64 6.64 1.44
N GLU A 19 4.62 7.96 1.45
CA GLU A 19 4.95 8.75 2.65
C GLU A 19 3.96 8.45 3.78
N GLN A 20 2.70 8.28 3.45
CA GLN A 20 1.67 7.97 4.43
C GLN A 20 1.86 6.56 4.99
N VAL A 21 2.23 5.62 4.13
CA VAL A 21 2.51 4.25 4.55
C VAL A 21 3.73 4.21 5.47
N GLN A 22 4.76 4.99 5.15
CA GLN A 22 5.94 5.08 6.01
C GLN A 22 5.58 5.56 7.41
N ARG A 23 4.74 6.58 7.51
CA ARG A 23 4.31 7.10 8.82
C ARG A 23 3.53 6.05 9.59
N LEU A 24 2.67 5.35 8.89
CA LEU A 24 1.81 4.36 9.52
C LEU A 24 2.62 3.19 10.09
N CYS A 25 3.60 2.74 9.36
CA CYS A 25 4.36 1.54 9.72
C CYS A 25 5.71 1.82 10.36
N GLY A 26 6.22 3.03 10.23
CA GLY A 26 7.51 3.40 10.83
C GLY A 26 8.70 2.71 10.21
N VAL A 27 8.61 2.32 8.93
CA VAL A 27 9.70 1.64 8.24
C VAL A 27 10.34 2.57 7.20
N GLU A 28 11.51 2.20 6.73
CA GLU A 28 12.22 2.98 5.72
C GLU A 28 11.48 2.97 4.39
N ARG A 29 11.69 4.04 3.62
CA ARG A 29 11.01 4.20 2.34
C ARG A 29 11.26 3.04 1.39
N GLU A 30 12.50 2.56 1.32
CA GLU A 30 12.83 1.44 0.43
C GLU A 30 12.12 0.16 0.84
N ALA A 31 12.02 -0.09 2.13
CA ALA A 31 11.30 -1.25 2.65
C ALA A 31 9.80 -1.12 2.35
N CYS A 32 9.24 0.07 2.55
CA CYS A 32 7.84 0.33 2.22
C CYS A 32 7.57 0.09 0.75
N LYS A 33 8.45 0.62 -0.11
CA LYS A 33 8.29 0.47 -1.55
C LYS A 33 8.34 -0.99 -1.96
N ALA A 34 9.26 -1.76 -1.38
CA ALA A 34 9.36 -3.18 -1.69
C ALA A 34 8.08 -3.93 -1.33
N VAL A 35 7.51 -3.64 -0.16
CA VAL A 35 6.26 -4.26 0.28
C VAL A 35 5.11 -3.86 -0.63
N LEU A 36 5.00 -2.57 -0.94
CA LEU A 36 3.93 -2.08 -1.81
C LEU A 36 4.04 -2.66 -3.21
N ASP A 37 5.26 -2.74 -3.75
CA ASP A 37 5.49 -3.35 -5.06
C ASP A 37 5.09 -4.82 -5.06
N ALA A 38 5.40 -5.54 -3.99
CA ALA A 38 5.00 -6.94 -3.86
C ALA A 38 3.48 -7.08 -3.86
N LEU A 39 2.79 -6.20 -3.14
CA LEU A 39 1.33 -6.22 -3.09
C LEU A 39 0.72 -5.87 -4.45
N VAL A 40 1.33 -4.98 -5.19
CA VAL A 40 0.90 -4.67 -6.55
C VAL A 40 1.12 -5.89 -7.47
N ALA A 41 2.26 -6.55 -7.33
CA ALA A 41 2.55 -7.75 -8.12
C ALA A 41 1.57 -8.88 -7.84
N LEU A 42 1.08 -8.97 -6.61
CA LEU A 42 0.07 -9.97 -6.22
C LEU A 42 -1.34 -9.54 -6.61
N LYS A 43 -1.47 -8.37 -7.23
CA LYS A 43 -2.76 -7.80 -7.63
C LYS A 43 -3.67 -7.49 -6.45
N PHE A 44 -3.09 -7.31 -5.29
CA PHE A 44 -3.81 -6.86 -4.12
C PHE A 44 -4.01 -5.35 -4.14
N LEU A 45 -3.00 -4.61 -4.62
CA LEU A 45 -3.05 -3.17 -4.77
C LEU A 45 -2.78 -2.77 -6.22
N HIS A 46 -3.11 -1.52 -6.53
CA HIS A 46 -2.70 -0.90 -7.79
C HIS A 46 -2.25 0.53 -7.50
N MET A 47 -1.39 1.05 -8.37
CA MET A 47 -0.95 2.43 -8.26
C MET A 47 -1.88 3.31 -9.08
N LYS A 48 -2.42 4.34 -8.43
CA LYS A 48 -3.27 5.32 -9.09
C LYS A 48 -2.41 6.34 -9.85
N ALA A 49 -3.07 7.10 -10.72
CA ALA A 49 -2.39 8.10 -11.53
C ALA A 49 -1.66 9.16 -10.70
N ASP A 50 -2.16 9.45 -9.50
CA ASP A 50 -1.56 10.42 -8.59
C ASP A 50 -0.42 9.85 -7.73
N GLY A 51 -0.07 8.59 -7.94
CA GLY A 51 0.99 7.93 -7.20
C GLY A 51 0.55 7.25 -5.91
N ALA A 52 -0.73 7.28 -5.60
CA ALA A 52 -1.24 6.61 -4.41
C ALA A 52 -1.50 5.13 -4.70
N TYR A 53 -1.42 4.31 -3.67
CA TYR A 53 -1.73 2.88 -3.74
C TYR A 53 -3.13 2.65 -3.20
N ALA A 54 -3.91 1.83 -3.87
CA ALA A 54 -5.27 1.50 -3.46
C ALA A 54 -5.55 0.02 -3.74
N ARG A 55 -6.57 -0.52 -3.07
CA ARG A 55 -6.99 -1.90 -3.31
C ARG A 55 -7.43 -2.07 -4.76
N LEU A 56 -6.96 -3.13 -5.37
CA LEU A 56 -7.44 -3.53 -6.69
C LEU A 56 -8.70 -4.36 -6.47
N ILE A 57 -9.83 -3.73 -6.65
CA ILE A 57 -11.13 -4.39 -6.46
C ILE A 57 -11.69 -4.74 -7.84
N ALA A 58 -11.91 -6.00 -8.03
CA ALA A 58 -12.46 -6.51 -9.28
C ALA A 58 -13.96 -6.23 -9.37
#